data_45de989f5ba430d4338b0cfc5a2bf1ad
#
_entry.id   45de989f5ba430d4338b0cfc5a2bf1ad
#
_cell.length_a   1.000
_cell.length_b   1.000
_cell.length_c   1.000
_cell.angle_alpha   90.00
_cell.angle_beta   90.00
_cell.angle_gamma   90.00
#
_symmetry.space_group_name_H-M   'P 1'
#
loop_
_entity.id
_entity.type
_entity.pdbx_description
1 polymer ?
#
loop_
_entity_poly.entity_id
_entity_poly.type
_entity_poly.pdbx_seq_one_letter_code
_entity_poly.pdbx_strand_id
1 'polypeptide(L)'
;MNIKEQGQDRVLFIAVIALISFGLFILFSASWVKSLEITGGDSRTYFLVSQMIKLIPAFFIFVLLTKINYRKLQFLSPYLLFSSFLLLIYTQFQGCSGDSCRWLSIGPISFQTSDVARFSVILFLASYIDNNHKQMKQFVKGIFYPMLAIIPVALMIIIQPDNSTTLILLTIAFAMLFVGGASFIQLATIGVFSIGAIGIFILNEKNYALGRILSFIDSSASSASIGYQSNQALIGLKQGGLSGMGIGESIQKYSYLPETHTDFIFAIIGEELGFIAGSLLMLVYYIIFNRAVQISKKSNDIFGIMLSIGFGLSITIYAFINIGVVIGVIPVTGVPLPFISYGGSSLIINLMMIAILLNISKAQRRLNVKRWRLRVNA
;
A
#
# COMPACT_ATOMS: atom_id res chain seq x y z
N MET A 1 -22.96 28.91 -15.86
CA MET A 1 -22.25 27.71 -15.37
C MET A 1 -21.03 28.19 -14.58
N ASN A 2 -21.11 28.16 -13.25
CA ASN A 2 -20.10 28.72 -12.34
C ASN A 2 -18.75 28.04 -12.52
N ILE A 3 -17.78 28.77 -13.07
CA ILE A 3 -16.37 28.37 -13.09
C ILE A 3 -15.81 28.61 -11.67
N LYS A 4 -16.23 27.76 -10.73
CA LYS A 4 -15.61 27.76 -9.40
C LYS A 4 -14.17 27.32 -9.53
N GLU A 5 -13.30 28.12 -8.95
CA GLU A 5 -11.84 28.00 -8.88
C GLU A 5 -11.30 26.58 -8.86
N GLN A 6 -10.42 26.33 -9.79
CA GLN A 6 -10.02 25.04 -10.26
C GLN A 6 -8.78 24.57 -9.51
N GLY A 7 -9.00 24.02 -8.33
CA GLY A 7 -7.99 23.40 -7.48
C GLY A 7 -7.78 21.89 -7.80
N GLN A 8 -6.89 21.30 -7.05
CA GLN A 8 -6.69 19.85 -6.91
C GLN A 8 -8.00 19.15 -6.55
N ASP A 9 -8.05 17.81 -6.69
CA ASP A 9 -9.20 17.03 -6.25
C ASP A 9 -9.41 17.15 -4.74
N ARG A 10 -10.36 18.01 -4.34
CA ARG A 10 -10.62 18.33 -2.92
C ARG A 10 -11.09 17.11 -2.15
N VAL A 11 -11.88 16.23 -2.77
CA VAL A 11 -12.43 15.05 -2.10
C VAL A 11 -11.30 14.08 -1.75
N LEU A 12 -10.40 13.81 -2.71
CA LEU A 12 -9.23 12.97 -2.47
C LEU A 12 -8.33 13.57 -1.37
N PHE A 13 -8.09 14.88 -1.42
CA PHE A 13 -7.26 15.57 -0.43
C PHE A 13 -7.85 15.49 0.98
N ILE A 14 -9.16 15.78 1.12
CA ILE A 14 -9.86 15.71 2.42
C ILE A 14 -9.88 14.27 2.95
N ALA A 15 -10.15 13.27 2.09
CA ALA A 15 -10.15 11.86 2.49
C ALA A 15 -8.79 11.42 3.06
N VAL A 16 -7.69 11.83 2.44
CA VAL A 16 -6.35 11.49 2.91
C VAL A 16 -6.01 12.20 4.21
N ILE A 17 -6.35 13.48 4.36
CA ILE A 17 -6.15 14.21 5.63
C ILE A 17 -6.97 13.55 6.74
N ALA A 18 -8.23 13.21 6.47
CA ALA A 18 -9.09 12.52 7.44
C ALA A 18 -8.48 11.18 7.87
N LEU A 19 -7.94 10.37 6.93
CA LEU A 19 -7.26 9.10 7.26
C LEU A 19 -6.01 9.33 8.11
N ILE A 20 -5.18 10.31 7.79
CA ILE A 20 -3.95 10.58 8.56
C ILE A 20 -4.32 11.06 9.97
N SER A 21 -5.27 11.99 10.11
CA SER A 21 -5.72 12.49 11.41
C SER A 21 -6.34 11.39 12.27
N PHE A 22 -7.21 10.57 11.67
CA PHE A 22 -7.80 9.41 12.31
C PHE A 22 -6.73 8.38 12.66
N GLY A 23 -5.76 8.12 11.77
CA GLY A 23 -4.65 7.21 11.97
C GLY A 23 -3.78 7.60 13.16
N LEU A 24 -3.42 8.89 13.30
CA LEU A 24 -2.66 9.39 14.45
C LEU A 24 -3.43 9.21 15.77
N PHE A 25 -4.73 9.46 15.74
CA PHE A 25 -5.59 9.28 16.90
C PHE A 25 -5.66 7.80 17.35
N ILE A 26 -5.94 6.89 16.40
CA ILE A 26 -5.99 5.45 16.70
C ILE A 26 -4.61 4.89 17.06
N LEU A 27 -3.55 5.37 16.39
CA LEU A 27 -2.19 4.96 16.71
C LEU A 27 -1.84 5.27 18.17
N PHE A 28 -2.24 6.42 18.68
CA PHE A 28 -2.07 6.74 20.10
C PHE A 28 -2.78 5.71 20.99
N SER A 29 -4.07 5.42 20.71
CA SER A 29 -4.82 4.44 21.47
C SER A 29 -4.24 3.02 21.38
N ALA A 30 -3.81 2.59 20.21
CA ALA A 30 -3.28 1.25 19.99
C ALA A 30 -1.86 1.04 20.54
N SER A 31 -1.09 2.11 20.73
CA SER A 31 0.35 1.99 21.02
C SER A 31 0.78 2.49 22.40
N TRP A 32 -0.09 3.11 23.19
CA TRP A 32 0.34 3.71 24.46
C TRP A 32 0.89 2.69 25.48
N VAL A 33 0.31 1.49 25.55
CA VAL A 33 0.80 0.39 26.43
C VAL A 33 2.20 -0.01 25.99
N LYS A 34 2.38 -0.29 24.67
CA LYS A 34 3.68 -0.67 24.11
C LYS A 34 4.73 0.44 24.22
N SER A 35 4.29 1.71 24.14
CA SER A 35 5.15 2.87 24.39
C SER A 35 5.71 2.86 25.81
N LEU A 36 4.90 2.58 26.83
CA LEU A 36 5.35 2.46 28.21
C LEU A 36 6.31 1.29 28.41
N GLU A 37 6.04 0.13 27.80
CA GLU A 37 6.95 -1.03 27.88
C GLU A 37 8.34 -0.68 27.32
N ILE A 38 8.42 -0.06 26.15
CA ILE A 38 9.70 0.25 25.50
C ILE A 38 10.45 1.38 26.22
N THR A 39 9.73 2.36 26.78
CA THR A 39 10.35 3.51 27.46
C THR A 39 10.55 3.29 28.96
N GLY A 40 10.31 2.07 29.48
CA GLY A 40 10.44 1.80 30.91
C GLY A 40 9.46 2.58 31.78
N GLY A 41 8.35 3.02 31.22
CA GLY A 41 7.31 3.81 31.93
C GLY A 41 7.37 5.32 31.64
N ASP A 42 8.37 5.84 30.94
CA ASP A 42 8.62 7.29 30.81
C ASP A 42 7.64 7.98 29.84
N SER A 43 7.16 7.31 28.80
CA SER A 43 6.38 7.98 27.77
C SER A 43 5.27 7.10 27.17
N ARG A 44 4.04 7.61 27.21
CA ARG A 44 2.88 7.00 26.52
C ARG A 44 2.79 7.34 25.03
N THR A 45 3.56 8.33 24.56
CA THR A 45 3.44 8.95 23.24
C THR A 45 4.59 8.61 22.30
N TYR A 46 5.47 7.67 22.67
CA TYR A 46 6.67 7.33 21.89
C TYR A 46 6.38 7.06 20.40
N PHE A 47 5.45 6.17 20.09
CA PHE A 47 5.09 5.85 18.71
C PHE A 47 4.39 7.01 17.99
N LEU A 48 3.51 7.74 18.69
CA LEU A 48 2.84 8.92 18.13
C LEU A 48 3.84 10.00 17.74
N VAL A 49 4.76 10.38 18.63
CA VAL A 49 5.80 11.38 18.37
C VAL A 49 6.71 10.92 17.22
N SER A 50 7.14 9.66 17.24
CA SER A 50 7.95 9.08 16.16
C SER A 50 7.22 9.14 14.81
N GLN A 51 5.92 8.86 14.75
CA GLN A 51 5.13 8.97 13.52
C GLN A 51 4.97 10.42 13.06
N MET A 52 4.76 11.37 13.99
CA MET A 52 4.69 12.80 13.67
C MET A 52 6.02 13.32 13.10
N ILE A 53 7.15 12.88 13.63
CA ILE A 53 8.48 13.23 13.08
C ILE A 53 8.63 12.71 11.65
N LYS A 54 8.17 11.48 11.37
CA LYS A 54 8.19 10.90 10.00
C LYS A 54 7.23 11.59 9.04
N LEU A 55 6.15 12.21 9.53
CA LEU A 55 5.24 13.02 8.73
C LEU A 55 5.89 14.29 8.18
N ILE A 56 6.89 14.85 8.84
CA ILE A 56 7.56 16.09 8.39
C ILE A 56 8.22 15.90 7.02
N PRO A 57 9.16 14.95 6.82
CA PRO A 57 9.74 14.70 5.50
C PRO A 57 8.69 14.22 4.49
N ALA A 58 7.70 13.42 4.92
CA ALA A 58 6.62 12.96 4.07
C ALA A 58 5.79 14.12 3.51
N PHE A 59 5.46 15.11 4.35
CA PHE A 59 4.74 16.32 3.95
C PHE A 59 5.59 17.20 3.00
N PHE A 60 6.88 17.34 3.27
CA PHE A 60 7.78 18.08 2.39
C PHE A 60 7.84 17.47 0.98
N ILE A 61 8.03 16.14 0.90
CA ILE A 61 8.03 15.40 -0.37
C ILE A 61 6.66 15.52 -1.06
N PHE A 62 5.57 15.40 -0.31
CA PHE A 62 4.21 15.58 -0.82
C PHE A 62 4.04 16.95 -1.50
N VAL A 63 4.42 18.05 -0.83
CA VAL A 63 4.32 19.40 -1.38
C VAL A 63 5.21 19.56 -2.62
N LEU A 64 6.41 19.00 -2.62
CA LEU A 64 7.32 19.04 -3.75
C LEU A 64 6.70 18.35 -4.98
N LEU A 65 6.19 17.13 -4.81
CA LEU A 65 5.61 16.34 -5.89
C LEU A 65 4.31 16.93 -6.43
N THR A 66 3.53 17.66 -5.62
CA THR A 66 2.35 18.37 -6.12
C THR A 66 2.71 19.56 -7.03
N LYS A 67 3.95 20.06 -7.00
CA LYS A 67 4.44 21.16 -7.83
C LYS A 67 5.18 20.71 -9.09
N ILE A 68 5.85 19.57 -9.05
CA ILE A 68 6.63 19.00 -10.16
C ILE A 68 5.67 18.39 -11.18
N ASN A 69 5.89 18.63 -12.48
CA ASN A 69 5.09 17.99 -13.52
C ASN A 69 5.30 16.47 -13.51
N TYR A 70 4.22 15.70 -13.29
CA TYR A 70 4.26 14.24 -13.22
C TYR A 70 4.86 13.57 -14.48
N ARG A 71 4.77 14.20 -15.67
CA ARG A 71 5.38 13.68 -16.89
C ARG A 71 6.91 13.55 -16.84
N LYS A 72 7.58 14.33 -15.99
CA LYS A 72 9.03 14.17 -15.78
C LYS A 72 9.36 12.83 -15.12
N LEU A 73 8.42 12.26 -14.34
CA LEU A 73 8.59 10.95 -13.73
C LEU A 73 8.61 9.82 -14.77
N GLN A 74 8.03 10.03 -15.94
CA GLN A 74 8.08 9.07 -17.04
C GLN A 74 9.53 8.80 -17.48
N PHE A 75 10.30 9.85 -17.63
CA PHE A 75 11.72 9.72 -17.98
C PHE A 75 12.55 9.07 -16.85
N LEU A 76 12.22 9.36 -15.60
CA LEU A 76 12.92 8.80 -14.44
C LEU A 76 12.52 7.35 -14.13
N SER A 77 11.42 6.85 -14.66
CA SER A 77 10.83 5.57 -14.27
C SER A 77 11.77 4.35 -14.41
N PRO A 78 12.56 4.17 -15.51
CA PRO A 78 13.49 3.04 -15.61
C PRO A 78 14.66 3.16 -14.62
N TYR A 79 15.13 4.38 -14.36
CA TYR A 79 16.21 4.61 -13.39
C TYR A 79 15.74 4.35 -11.96
N LEU A 80 14.49 4.72 -11.62
CA LEU A 80 13.89 4.42 -10.32
C LEU A 80 13.68 2.93 -10.14
N LEU A 81 13.26 2.20 -11.18
CA LEU A 81 13.15 0.74 -11.10
C LEU A 81 14.52 0.10 -10.88
N PHE A 82 15.53 0.50 -11.63
CA PHE A 82 16.86 -0.02 -11.48
C PHE A 82 17.47 0.31 -10.12
N SER A 83 17.31 1.55 -9.63
CA SER A 83 17.80 1.94 -8.30
C SER A 83 17.06 1.19 -7.18
N SER A 84 15.75 0.95 -7.31
CA SER A 84 15.00 0.14 -6.33
C SER A 84 15.47 -1.31 -6.30
N PHE A 85 15.83 -1.88 -7.45
CA PHE A 85 16.43 -3.22 -7.55
C PHE A 85 17.80 -3.27 -6.85
N LEU A 86 18.66 -2.27 -7.07
CA LEU A 86 19.94 -2.17 -6.35
C LEU A 86 19.75 -2.00 -4.84
N LEU A 87 18.76 -1.22 -4.40
CA LEU A 87 18.42 -1.08 -2.98
C LEU A 87 17.95 -2.42 -2.37
N LEU A 88 17.17 -3.22 -3.08
CA LEU A 88 16.79 -4.55 -2.64
C LEU A 88 18.01 -5.49 -2.48
N ILE A 89 18.93 -5.45 -3.42
CA ILE A 89 20.20 -6.19 -3.31
C ILE A 89 20.99 -5.70 -2.11
N TYR A 90 21.15 -4.40 -1.95
CA TYR A 90 21.95 -3.81 -0.87
C TYR A 90 21.43 -4.17 0.52
N THR A 91 20.09 -4.22 0.70
CA THR A 91 19.50 -4.67 1.98
C THR A 91 19.87 -6.09 2.38
N GLN A 92 20.12 -6.99 1.42
CA GLN A 92 20.59 -8.34 1.71
C GLN A 92 22.00 -8.37 2.31
N PHE A 93 22.85 -7.41 1.94
CA PHE A 93 24.23 -7.35 2.42
C PHE A 93 24.40 -6.61 3.76
N GLN A 94 23.44 -5.77 4.17
CA GLN A 94 23.51 -5.04 5.45
C GLN A 94 23.32 -5.92 6.70
N GLY A 95 22.93 -7.17 6.52
CA GLY A 95 22.60 -8.05 7.63
C GLY A 95 21.15 -7.92 8.07
N CYS A 96 20.59 -9.02 8.55
CA CYS A 96 19.20 -9.10 8.94
C CYS A 96 19.03 -8.63 10.39
N SER A 97 18.04 -7.79 10.66
CA SER A 97 17.54 -7.53 12.01
C SER A 97 16.52 -8.61 12.35
N GLY A 98 16.94 -9.63 13.10
CA GLY A 98 16.12 -10.82 13.35
C GLY A 98 15.93 -11.67 12.08
N ASP A 99 14.76 -12.27 11.90
CA ASP A 99 14.45 -13.16 10.77
C ASP A 99 14.12 -12.44 9.45
N SER A 100 14.21 -11.10 9.37
CA SER A 100 13.82 -10.35 8.17
C SER A 100 14.87 -9.34 7.72
N CYS A 101 15.30 -9.46 6.44
CA CYS A 101 16.23 -8.55 5.77
C CYS A 101 15.48 -7.50 4.91
N ARG A 102 14.37 -6.92 5.42
CA ARG A 102 13.45 -6.06 4.66
C ARG A 102 13.68 -4.57 4.87
N TRP A 103 14.36 -4.22 5.96
CA TRP A 103 14.49 -2.85 6.43
C TRP A 103 15.89 -2.32 6.19
N LEU A 104 15.98 -1.18 5.55
CA LEU A 104 17.23 -0.44 5.39
C LEU A 104 17.23 0.71 6.40
N SER A 105 18.20 0.70 7.30
CA SER A 105 18.36 1.77 8.28
C SER A 105 19.53 2.68 7.86
N ILE A 106 19.22 3.97 7.65
CA ILE A 106 20.22 5.02 7.38
C ILE A 106 20.13 6.02 8.53
N GLY A 107 20.99 5.86 9.52
CA GLY A 107 20.93 6.63 10.77
C GLY A 107 19.61 6.37 11.52
N PRO A 108 18.86 7.42 11.92
CA PRO A 108 17.61 7.26 12.66
C PRO A 108 16.40 6.89 11.78
N ILE A 109 16.57 6.84 10.47
CA ILE A 109 15.50 6.59 9.50
C ILE A 109 15.59 5.15 9.01
N SER A 110 14.56 4.36 9.25
CA SER A 110 14.39 3.04 8.67
C SER A 110 13.30 3.07 7.60
N PHE A 111 13.56 2.46 6.45
CA PHE A 111 12.57 2.32 5.40
C PHE A 111 12.60 0.91 4.79
N GLN A 112 11.42 0.46 4.38
CA GLN A 112 11.25 -0.82 3.74
C GLN A 112 11.51 -0.68 2.24
N THR A 113 12.48 -1.41 1.72
CA THR A 113 12.89 -1.31 0.32
C THR A 113 11.84 -1.81 -0.66
N SER A 114 11.00 -2.76 -0.25
CA SER A 114 9.87 -3.24 -1.06
C SER A 114 8.79 -2.17 -1.30
N ASP A 115 8.61 -1.18 -0.40
CA ASP A 115 7.71 -0.04 -0.64
C ASP A 115 8.22 0.85 -1.78
N VAL A 116 9.54 1.11 -1.83
CA VAL A 116 10.19 1.86 -2.92
C VAL A 116 10.09 1.09 -4.23
N ALA A 117 10.29 -0.23 -4.18
CA ALA A 117 10.14 -1.10 -5.35
C ALA A 117 8.71 -1.07 -5.90
N ARG A 118 7.69 -1.15 -5.04
CA ARG A 118 6.28 -1.04 -5.41
C ARG A 118 5.99 0.27 -6.16
N PHE A 119 6.43 1.39 -5.63
CA PHE A 119 6.26 2.69 -6.28
C PHE A 119 6.96 2.74 -7.63
N SER A 120 8.19 2.25 -7.72
CA SER A 120 9.01 2.24 -8.94
C SER A 120 8.43 1.33 -10.03
N VAL A 121 7.89 0.15 -9.67
CA VAL A 121 7.23 -0.78 -10.59
C VAL A 121 5.98 -0.15 -11.19
N ILE A 122 5.15 0.54 -10.39
CA ILE A 122 3.96 1.22 -10.89
C ILE A 122 4.34 2.33 -11.88
N LEU A 123 5.36 3.14 -11.55
CA LEU A 123 5.87 4.18 -12.45
C LEU A 123 6.42 3.59 -13.76
N PHE A 124 7.21 2.53 -13.67
CA PHE A 124 7.78 1.86 -14.83
C PHE A 124 6.69 1.28 -15.72
N LEU A 125 5.73 0.54 -15.15
CA LEU A 125 4.63 -0.02 -15.91
C LEU A 125 3.79 1.04 -16.62
N ALA A 126 3.48 2.14 -15.93
CA ALA A 126 2.75 3.25 -16.55
C ALA A 126 3.50 3.85 -17.74
N SER A 127 4.82 4.04 -17.61
CA SER A 127 5.68 4.52 -18.68
C SER A 127 5.78 3.52 -19.83
N TYR A 128 5.96 2.24 -19.52
CA TYR A 128 6.06 1.17 -20.51
C TYR A 128 4.77 1.02 -21.32
N ILE A 129 3.62 1.02 -20.67
CA ILE A 129 2.30 0.92 -21.31
C ILE A 129 2.05 2.13 -22.22
N ASP A 130 2.38 3.34 -21.78
CA ASP A 130 2.25 4.55 -22.60
C ASP A 130 3.06 4.45 -23.88
N ASN A 131 4.31 4.02 -23.79
CA ASN A 131 5.21 3.89 -24.96
C ASN A 131 4.79 2.76 -25.91
N ASN A 132 4.12 1.71 -25.42
CA ASN A 132 3.80 0.51 -26.18
C ASN A 132 2.30 0.24 -26.34
N HIS A 133 1.41 1.20 -26.04
CA HIS A 133 -0.04 0.99 -25.91
C HIS A 133 -0.68 0.32 -27.15
N LYS A 134 -0.21 0.63 -28.37
CA LYS A 134 -0.71 0.03 -29.61
C LYS A 134 -0.37 -1.45 -29.77
N GLN A 135 0.62 -1.94 -29.03
CA GLN A 135 1.17 -3.29 -29.16
C GLN A 135 0.93 -4.15 -27.92
N MET A 136 0.16 -3.64 -26.93
CA MET A 136 -0.11 -4.35 -25.67
C MET A 136 -0.86 -5.67 -25.85
N LYS A 137 -1.58 -5.88 -26.95
CA LYS A 137 -2.24 -7.16 -27.29
C LYS A 137 -1.26 -8.28 -27.68
N GLN A 138 -0.03 -7.92 -28.09
CA GLN A 138 0.99 -8.90 -28.46
C GLN A 138 1.61 -9.50 -27.19
N PHE A 139 1.76 -10.82 -27.14
CA PHE A 139 2.34 -11.51 -25.97
C PHE A 139 3.71 -10.94 -25.57
N VAL A 140 4.61 -10.78 -26.55
CA VAL A 140 5.99 -10.34 -26.27
C VAL A 140 6.03 -8.93 -25.71
N LYS A 141 5.34 -7.98 -26.33
CA LYS A 141 5.36 -6.56 -25.91
C LYS A 141 4.36 -6.26 -24.80
N GLY A 142 3.24 -6.97 -24.75
CA GLY A 142 2.22 -6.73 -23.74
C GLY A 142 2.53 -7.36 -22.39
N ILE A 143 3.29 -8.48 -22.38
CA ILE A 143 3.49 -9.24 -21.14
C ILE A 143 4.96 -9.60 -20.93
N PHE A 144 5.62 -10.23 -21.91
CA PHE A 144 6.96 -10.78 -21.72
C PHE A 144 7.99 -9.71 -21.31
N TYR A 145 8.11 -8.62 -22.05
CA TYR A 145 9.07 -7.56 -21.73
C TYR A 145 8.81 -6.84 -20.41
N PRO A 146 7.57 -6.40 -20.07
CA PRO A 146 7.34 -5.81 -18.76
C PRO A 146 7.58 -6.80 -17.61
N MET A 147 7.21 -8.08 -17.78
CA MET A 147 7.49 -9.11 -16.78
C MET A 147 8.99 -9.36 -16.62
N LEU A 148 9.77 -9.35 -17.69
CA LEU A 148 11.23 -9.50 -17.62
C LEU A 148 11.88 -8.42 -16.75
N ALA A 149 11.32 -7.20 -16.72
CA ALA A 149 11.80 -6.13 -15.86
C ALA A 149 11.31 -6.24 -14.39
N ILE A 150 10.11 -6.82 -14.17
CA ILE A 150 9.49 -6.88 -12.84
C ILE A 150 9.90 -8.14 -12.09
N ILE A 151 10.07 -9.29 -12.76
CA ILE A 151 10.41 -10.57 -12.14
C ILE A 151 11.69 -10.47 -11.29
N PRO A 152 12.81 -9.85 -11.72
CA PRO A 152 13.98 -9.71 -10.87
C PRO A 152 13.70 -8.95 -9.57
N VAL A 153 12.86 -7.90 -9.61
CA VAL A 153 12.44 -7.14 -8.43
C VAL A 153 11.59 -8.04 -7.51
N ALA A 154 10.63 -8.77 -8.07
CA ALA A 154 9.78 -9.69 -7.32
C ALA A 154 10.58 -10.81 -6.65
N LEU A 155 11.55 -11.40 -7.36
CA LEU A 155 12.45 -12.42 -6.82
C LEU A 155 13.28 -11.89 -5.66
N MET A 156 13.81 -10.67 -5.74
CA MET A 156 14.55 -10.07 -4.63
C MET A 156 13.67 -9.88 -3.39
N ILE A 157 12.38 -9.52 -3.56
CA ILE A 157 11.43 -9.40 -2.45
C ILE A 157 11.11 -10.78 -1.85
N ILE A 158 11.01 -11.84 -2.66
CA ILE A 158 10.85 -13.23 -2.18
C ILE A 158 12.07 -13.66 -1.35
N ILE A 159 13.27 -13.38 -1.81
CA ILE A 159 14.51 -13.69 -1.09
C ILE A 159 14.58 -12.96 0.27
N GLN A 160 13.89 -11.82 0.43
CA GLN A 160 13.74 -11.08 1.69
C GLN A 160 12.64 -11.65 2.60
N PRO A 161 12.23 -12.88 2.52
CA PRO A 161 11.02 -13.61 2.88
C PRO A 161 9.73 -12.75 2.97
N ASP A 162 9.49 -11.85 1.99
CA ASP A 162 8.30 -11.00 1.91
C ASP A 162 7.33 -11.46 0.81
N ASN A 163 6.82 -12.68 0.96
CA ASN A 163 5.94 -13.31 -0.02
C ASN A 163 4.64 -12.53 -0.24
N SER A 164 4.11 -11.93 0.82
CA SER A 164 2.85 -11.17 0.78
C SER A 164 2.99 -9.92 -0.09
N THR A 165 4.04 -9.13 0.13
CA THR A 165 4.32 -7.93 -0.68
C THR A 165 4.59 -8.30 -2.13
N THR A 166 5.26 -9.42 -2.40
CA THR A 166 5.47 -9.93 -3.76
C THR A 166 4.16 -10.25 -4.47
N LEU A 167 3.24 -10.98 -3.81
CA LEU A 167 1.94 -11.31 -4.37
C LEU A 167 1.11 -10.05 -4.67
N ILE A 168 1.13 -9.09 -3.77
CA ILE A 168 0.44 -7.80 -3.98
C ILE A 168 1.06 -7.03 -5.14
N LEU A 169 2.39 -6.97 -5.22
CA LEU A 169 3.11 -6.30 -6.31
C LEU A 169 2.74 -6.90 -7.68
N LEU A 170 2.77 -8.24 -7.78
CA LEU A 170 2.39 -8.95 -9.01
C LEU A 170 0.91 -8.74 -9.34
N THR A 171 0.01 -8.75 -8.35
CA THR A 171 -1.42 -8.46 -8.55
C THR A 171 -1.63 -7.06 -9.13
N ILE A 172 -0.95 -6.04 -8.58
CA ILE A 172 -1.00 -4.68 -9.11
C ILE A 172 -0.44 -4.63 -10.54
N ALA A 173 0.69 -5.30 -10.79
CA ALA A 173 1.31 -5.35 -12.11
C ALA A 173 0.38 -6.00 -13.14
N PHE A 174 -0.22 -7.15 -12.83
CA PHE A 174 -1.19 -7.81 -13.72
C PHE A 174 -2.43 -6.95 -13.96
N ALA A 175 -2.97 -6.31 -12.93
CA ALA A 175 -4.11 -5.41 -13.08
C ALA A 175 -3.78 -4.21 -13.99
N MET A 176 -2.58 -3.62 -13.85
CA MET A 176 -2.13 -2.53 -14.72
C MET A 176 -1.94 -2.98 -16.16
N LEU A 177 -1.34 -4.15 -16.40
CA LEU A 177 -1.18 -4.70 -17.76
C LEU A 177 -2.52 -5.01 -18.39
N PHE A 178 -3.47 -5.56 -17.63
CA PHE A 178 -4.83 -5.80 -18.10
C PHE A 178 -5.53 -4.51 -18.53
N VAL A 179 -5.52 -3.50 -17.68
CA VAL A 179 -6.09 -2.18 -17.99
C VAL A 179 -5.35 -1.50 -19.14
N GLY A 180 -4.04 -1.75 -19.27
CA GLY A 180 -3.19 -1.29 -20.38
C GLY A 180 -3.48 -1.96 -21.71
N GLY A 181 -4.36 -2.97 -21.75
CA GLY A 181 -4.82 -3.63 -22.99
C GLY A 181 -4.13 -4.96 -23.29
N ALA A 182 -3.41 -5.55 -22.34
CA ALA A 182 -2.87 -6.90 -22.48
C ALA A 182 -4.00 -7.95 -22.53
N SER A 183 -3.79 -9.06 -23.25
CA SER A 183 -4.78 -10.10 -23.40
C SER A 183 -5.09 -10.79 -22.08
N PHE A 184 -6.36 -10.81 -21.67
CA PHE A 184 -6.82 -11.46 -20.43
C PHE A 184 -6.44 -12.94 -20.38
N ILE A 185 -6.59 -13.67 -21.48
CA ILE A 185 -6.29 -15.11 -21.55
C ILE A 185 -4.80 -15.35 -21.26
N GLN A 186 -3.93 -14.56 -21.88
CA GLN A 186 -2.48 -14.69 -21.67
C GLN A 186 -2.07 -14.34 -20.23
N LEU A 187 -2.67 -13.27 -19.65
CA LEU A 187 -2.44 -12.90 -18.26
C LEU A 187 -2.94 -13.98 -17.29
N ALA A 188 -4.14 -14.52 -17.51
CA ALA A 188 -4.71 -15.58 -16.70
C ALA A 188 -3.83 -16.86 -16.75
N THR A 189 -3.35 -17.24 -17.93
CA THR A 189 -2.45 -18.39 -18.10
C THR A 189 -1.17 -18.19 -17.29
N ILE A 190 -0.50 -17.03 -17.42
CA ILE A 190 0.72 -16.75 -16.65
C ILE A 190 0.41 -16.68 -15.14
N GLY A 191 -0.72 -16.09 -14.74
CA GLY A 191 -1.15 -16.03 -13.36
C GLY A 191 -1.29 -17.42 -12.75
N VAL A 192 -1.94 -18.35 -13.44
CA VAL A 192 -2.10 -19.75 -13.00
C VAL A 192 -0.73 -20.43 -12.87
N PHE A 193 0.15 -20.30 -13.87
CA PHE A 193 1.51 -20.87 -13.79
C PHE A 193 2.33 -20.25 -12.65
N SER A 194 2.22 -18.93 -12.42
CA SER A 194 2.94 -18.26 -11.33
C SER A 194 2.46 -18.70 -9.96
N ILE A 195 1.14 -18.85 -9.77
CA ILE A 195 0.56 -19.38 -8.52
C ILE A 195 1.00 -20.83 -8.31
N GLY A 196 1.00 -21.65 -9.37
CA GLY A 196 1.48 -23.02 -9.32
C GLY A 196 2.95 -23.12 -8.92
N ALA A 197 3.82 -22.32 -9.53
CA ALA A 197 5.24 -22.26 -9.22
C ALA A 197 5.52 -21.81 -7.77
N ILE A 198 4.82 -20.77 -7.30
CA ILE A 198 4.90 -20.28 -5.92
C ILE A 198 4.37 -21.36 -4.96
N GLY A 199 3.29 -22.06 -5.31
CA GLY A 199 2.75 -23.17 -4.51
C GLY A 199 3.75 -24.31 -4.36
N ILE A 200 4.39 -24.73 -5.44
CA ILE A 200 5.44 -25.78 -5.41
C ILE A 200 6.64 -25.31 -4.56
N PHE A 201 7.06 -24.04 -4.70
CA PHE A 201 8.15 -23.48 -3.91
C PHE A 201 7.83 -23.48 -2.41
N ILE A 202 6.61 -23.08 -2.03
CA ILE A 202 6.14 -23.09 -0.63
C ILE A 202 6.09 -24.51 -0.07
N LEU A 203 5.65 -25.49 -0.86
CA LEU A 203 5.54 -26.90 -0.42
C LEU A 203 6.91 -27.56 -0.22
N ASN A 204 7.93 -27.18 -0.98
CA ASN A 204 9.27 -27.77 -0.90
C ASN A 204 10.12 -27.21 0.24
N GLU A 205 9.79 -26.03 0.75
CA GLU A 205 10.49 -25.49 1.90
C GLU A 205 9.67 -25.74 3.18
N LYS A 206 10.30 -26.21 4.26
CA LYS A 206 9.72 -26.30 5.62
C LYS A 206 9.53 -24.89 6.18
N ASN A 207 8.69 -24.07 5.53
CA ASN A 207 8.73 -22.64 5.66
C ASN A 207 7.57 -22.05 6.44
N TYR A 208 7.89 -20.93 7.08
CA TYR A 208 7.04 -19.95 7.73
C TYR A 208 5.76 -19.59 6.91
N ALA A 209 5.84 -19.57 5.56
CA ALA A 209 4.70 -19.35 4.69
C ALA A 209 3.69 -20.52 4.72
N LEU A 210 4.18 -21.76 4.75
CA LEU A 210 3.32 -22.93 4.91
C LEU A 210 2.61 -22.93 6.26
N GLY A 211 3.33 -22.58 7.33
CA GLY A 211 2.77 -22.42 8.67
C GLY A 211 1.62 -21.41 8.72
N ARG A 212 1.72 -20.30 8.01
CA ARG A 212 0.64 -19.30 7.89
C ARG A 212 -0.61 -19.82 7.19
N ILE A 213 -0.43 -20.59 6.12
CA ILE A 213 -1.55 -21.20 5.38
C ILE A 213 -2.21 -22.31 6.21
N LEU A 214 -1.42 -23.16 6.85
CA LEU A 214 -1.94 -24.23 7.70
C LEU A 214 -2.67 -23.67 8.93
N SER A 215 -2.12 -22.64 9.57
CA SER A 215 -2.78 -21.98 10.69
C SER A 215 -4.08 -21.26 10.31
N PHE A 216 -4.23 -20.87 9.05
CA PHE A 216 -5.47 -20.31 8.53
C PHE A 216 -6.55 -21.36 8.30
N ILE A 217 -6.15 -22.57 7.83
CA ILE A 217 -7.08 -23.69 7.59
C ILE A 217 -7.47 -24.39 8.88
N ASP A 218 -6.52 -24.59 9.78
CA ASP A 218 -6.73 -25.24 11.08
C ASP A 218 -6.06 -24.42 12.19
N SER A 219 -6.87 -23.61 12.85
CA SER A 219 -6.45 -22.77 13.96
C SER A 219 -6.02 -23.56 15.22
N SER A 220 -6.40 -24.85 15.33
CA SER A 220 -6.05 -25.74 16.43
C SER A 220 -4.69 -26.43 16.24
N ALA A 221 -4.24 -26.61 14.99
CA ALA A 221 -2.99 -27.28 14.63
C ALA A 221 -1.78 -26.34 14.55
N SER A 222 -1.99 -25.03 14.73
CA SER A 222 -0.94 -24.04 14.51
C SER A 222 0.01 -23.89 15.69
N SER A 223 1.31 -23.84 15.36
CA SER A 223 2.36 -23.33 16.25
C SER A 223 1.91 -22.00 16.87
N ALA A 224 2.01 -21.88 18.17
CA ALA A 224 1.34 -20.95 19.09
C ALA A 224 1.33 -19.44 18.71
N SER A 225 2.12 -18.96 17.73
CA SER A 225 2.27 -17.52 17.49
C SER A 225 1.36 -16.93 16.42
N ILE A 226 1.20 -17.57 15.25
CA ILE A 226 0.51 -16.95 14.09
C ILE A 226 -1.01 -17.13 14.16
N GLY A 227 -1.47 -18.32 14.52
CA GLY A 227 -2.89 -18.60 14.77
C GLY A 227 -3.41 -17.81 15.97
N TYR A 228 -2.55 -17.60 16.97
CA TYR A 228 -2.86 -16.77 18.14
C TYR A 228 -3.20 -15.32 17.74
N GLN A 229 -2.38 -14.68 16.90
CA GLN A 229 -2.63 -13.29 16.46
C GLN A 229 -3.97 -13.13 15.75
N SER A 230 -4.29 -14.02 14.80
CA SER A 230 -5.56 -13.99 14.09
C SER A 230 -6.75 -14.20 15.03
N ASN A 231 -6.64 -15.15 15.97
CA ASN A 231 -7.68 -15.42 16.94
C ASN A 231 -7.91 -14.24 17.88
N GLN A 232 -6.85 -13.61 18.39
CA GLN A 232 -6.97 -12.43 19.24
C GLN A 232 -7.59 -11.24 18.51
N ALA A 233 -7.22 -11.04 17.23
CA ALA A 233 -7.83 -10.02 16.40
C ALA A 233 -9.35 -10.23 16.22
N LEU A 234 -9.78 -11.49 15.97
CA LEU A 234 -11.19 -11.86 15.85
C LEU A 234 -11.95 -11.71 17.18
N ILE A 235 -11.32 -12.04 18.32
CA ILE A 235 -11.89 -11.83 19.64
C ILE A 235 -12.12 -10.33 19.89
N GLY A 236 -11.13 -9.47 19.58
CA GLY A 236 -11.28 -8.02 19.68
C GLY A 236 -12.43 -7.49 18.82
N LEU A 237 -12.51 -7.90 17.55
CA LEU A 237 -13.61 -7.51 16.67
C LEU A 237 -14.99 -7.96 17.22
N LYS A 238 -15.08 -9.17 17.78
CA LYS A 238 -16.31 -9.70 18.38
C LYS A 238 -16.71 -8.89 19.62
N GLN A 239 -15.77 -8.52 20.46
CA GLN A 239 -16.02 -7.71 21.66
C GLN A 239 -16.51 -6.30 21.30
N GLY A 240 -15.97 -5.70 20.22
CA GLY A 240 -16.38 -4.37 19.76
C GLY A 240 -17.80 -4.30 19.24
N GLY A 241 -18.39 -5.40 18.75
CA GLY A 241 -19.76 -5.42 18.26
C GLY A 241 -20.06 -4.33 17.22
N LEU A 242 -21.25 -3.70 17.31
CA LEU A 242 -21.67 -2.66 16.36
C LEU A 242 -21.06 -1.29 16.64
N SER A 243 -21.01 -0.86 17.90
CA SER A 243 -20.64 0.51 18.32
C SER A 243 -19.28 0.63 19.00
N GLY A 244 -18.61 -0.50 19.25
CA GLY A 244 -17.35 -0.55 19.98
C GLY A 244 -17.51 -0.58 21.52
N MET A 245 -16.42 -0.90 22.19
CA MET A 245 -16.33 -0.89 23.66
C MET A 245 -16.08 0.52 24.22
N GLY A 246 -15.66 1.45 23.39
CA GLY A 246 -15.23 2.80 23.77
C GLY A 246 -13.76 3.04 23.46
N ILE A 247 -13.44 4.32 23.22
CA ILE A 247 -12.07 4.75 22.90
C ILE A 247 -11.18 4.52 24.13
N GLY A 248 -10.05 3.85 23.92
CA GLY A 248 -9.12 3.56 25.00
C GLY A 248 -9.45 2.30 25.80
N GLU A 249 -10.59 1.63 25.56
CA GLU A 249 -11.06 0.47 26.35
C GLU A 249 -10.71 -0.89 25.71
N SER A 250 -9.91 -0.91 24.64
CA SER A 250 -9.45 -2.15 24.02
C SER A 250 -8.67 -3.00 25.04
N ILE A 251 -9.02 -4.29 25.13
CA ILE A 251 -8.33 -5.28 25.94
C ILE A 251 -7.11 -5.83 25.18
N GLN A 252 -7.24 -5.95 23.86
CA GLN A 252 -6.20 -6.56 23.02
C GLN A 252 -4.86 -5.80 23.04
N LYS A 253 -4.88 -4.50 23.30
CA LYS A 253 -3.65 -3.67 23.40
C LYS A 253 -2.80 -3.96 24.64
N TYR A 254 -3.34 -4.63 25.68
CA TYR A 254 -2.60 -5.02 26.88
C TYR A 254 -1.78 -6.31 26.66
N SER A 255 -0.98 -6.33 25.59
CA SER A 255 -0.07 -7.43 25.21
C SER A 255 -0.74 -8.76 24.82
N TYR A 256 -2.08 -8.80 24.70
CA TYR A 256 -2.78 -9.97 24.15
C TYR A 256 -2.58 -10.09 22.64
N LEU A 257 -2.59 -8.98 21.90
CA LEU A 257 -2.37 -8.95 20.46
C LEU A 257 -1.02 -8.29 20.15
N PRO A 258 -0.02 -9.03 19.65
CA PRO A 258 1.22 -8.46 19.12
C PRO A 258 0.93 -7.55 17.91
N GLU A 259 1.80 -6.56 17.66
CA GLU A 259 1.75 -5.70 16.47
C GLU A 259 0.43 -4.91 16.33
N THR A 260 -0.19 -4.51 17.46
CA THR A 260 -1.45 -3.72 17.49
C THR A 260 -1.32 -2.36 16.81
N HIS A 261 -0.12 -1.79 16.78
CA HIS A 261 0.16 -0.47 16.21
C HIS A 261 0.61 -0.51 14.74
N THR A 262 0.89 -1.70 14.20
CA THR A 262 1.34 -1.94 12.81
C THR A 262 0.26 -2.69 12.02
N ASP A 263 0.36 -4.00 11.92
CA ASP A 263 -0.42 -4.84 11.00
C ASP A 263 -1.84 -5.13 11.49
N PHE A 264 -2.06 -5.10 12.81
CA PHE A 264 -3.34 -5.40 13.43
C PHE A 264 -4.08 -4.18 13.98
N ILE A 265 -3.71 -2.97 13.55
CA ILE A 265 -4.36 -1.73 14.03
C ILE A 265 -5.86 -1.69 13.74
N PHE A 266 -6.32 -2.35 12.67
CA PHE A 266 -7.74 -2.47 12.34
C PHE A 266 -8.52 -3.28 13.39
N ALA A 267 -7.88 -4.24 14.08
CA ALA A 267 -8.50 -4.97 15.19
C ALA A 267 -8.84 -4.03 16.35
N ILE A 268 -7.92 -3.09 16.68
CA ILE A 268 -8.16 -2.08 17.71
C ILE A 268 -9.27 -1.11 17.30
N ILE A 269 -9.31 -0.70 16.02
CA ILE A 269 -10.41 0.12 15.48
C ILE A 269 -11.75 -0.60 15.66
N GLY A 270 -11.80 -1.89 15.30
CA GLY A 270 -13.01 -2.69 15.43
C GLY A 270 -13.42 -2.95 16.87
N GLU A 271 -12.47 -3.13 17.80
CA GLU A 271 -12.74 -3.33 19.23
C GLU A 271 -13.22 -2.03 19.91
N GLU A 272 -12.51 -0.91 19.68
CA GLU A 272 -12.83 0.37 20.36
C GLU A 272 -14.02 1.10 19.73
N LEU A 273 -14.17 1.08 18.41
CA LEU A 273 -15.15 1.87 17.66
C LEU A 273 -16.22 1.03 16.95
N GLY A 274 -16.07 -0.29 16.95
CA GLY A 274 -17.04 -1.23 16.45
C GLY A 274 -17.11 -1.34 14.91
N PHE A 275 -18.07 -2.14 14.45
CA PHE A 275 -18.32 -2.45 13.05
C PHE A 275 -18.62 -1.20 12.19
N ILE A 276 -19.35 -0.23 12.76
CA ILE A 276 -19.72 1.00 12.04
C ILE A 276 -18.48 1.78 11.63
N ALA A 277 -17.54 1.99 12.55
CA ALA A 277 -16.30 2.72 12.25
C ALA A 277 -15.40 1.96 11.27
N GLY A 278 -15.29 0.63 11.41
CA GLY A 278 -14.57 -0.21 10.45
C GLY A 278 -15.17 -0.11 9.04
N SER A 279 -16.49 -0.13 8.91
CA SER A 279 -17.21 0.01 7.63
C SER A 279 -17.03 1.40 7.01
N LEU A 280 -17.07 2.47 7.82
CA LEU A 280 -16.82 3.83 7.35
C LEU A 280 -15.37 3.98 6.85
N LEU A 281 -14.43 3.35 7.52
CA LEU A 281 -13.03 3.34 7.07
C LEU A 281 -12.88 2.64 5.72
N MET A 282 -13.51 1.48 5.52
CA MET A 282 -13.52 0.79 4.22
C MET A 282 -14.13 1.69 3.13
N LEU A 283 -15.21 2.42 3.44
CA LEU A 283 -15.84 3.37 2.52
C LEU A 283 -14.86 4.50 2.13
N VAL A 284 -14.03 5.00 3.05
CA VAL A 284 -13.04 6.04 2.73
C VAL A 284 -11.99 5.49 1.75
N TYR A 285 -11.48 4.26 1.91
CA TYR A 285 -10.58 3.65 0.94
C TYR A 285 -11.25 3.44 -0.43
N TYR A 286 -12.52 3.03 -0.43
CA TYR A 286 -13.30 2.96 -1.67
C TYR A 286 -13.45 4.32 -2.35
N ILE A 287 -13.68 5.39 -1.58
CA ILE A 287 -13.72 6.76 -2.11
C ILE A 287 -12.38 7.14 -2.74
N ILE A 288 -11.25 6.84 -2.11
CA ILE A 288 -9.92 7.09 -2.66
C ILE A 288 -9.74 6.38 -4.01
N PHE A 289 -10.11 5.09 -4.08
CA PHE A 289 -10.06 4.32 -5.33
C PHE A 289 -10.94 4.94 -6.42
N ASN A 290 -12.19 5.24 -6.09
CA ASN A 290 -13.14 5.84 -7.03
C ASN A 290 -12.64 7.20 -7.54
N ARG A 291 -12.03 8.04 -6.66
CA ARG A 291 -11.41 9.30 -7.08
C ARG A 291 -10.21 9.08 -8.01
N ALA A 292 -9.36 8.08 -7.74
CA ALA A 292 -8.26 7.71 -8.62
C ALA A 292 -8.77 7.28 -10.02
N VAL A 293 -9.83 6.47 -10.08
CA VAL A 293 -10.49 6.08 -11.34
C VAL A 293 -11.12 7.30 -12.05
N GLN A 294 -11.73 8.23 -11.32
CA GLN A 294 -12.27 9.45 -11.93
C GLN A 294 -11.16 10.37 -12.49
N ILE A 295 -10.02 10.46 -11.81
CA ILE A 295 -8.83 11.16 -12.28
C ILE A 295 -8.32 10.47 -13.55
N SER A 296 -8.20 9.15 -13.56
CA SER A 296 -7.81 8.37 -14.73
C SER A 296 -8.71 8.66 -15.95
N LYS A 297 -10.04 8.54 -15.80
CA LYS A 297 -11.01 8.80 -16.89
C LYS A 297 -10.94 10.23 -17.46
N LYS A 298 -10.47 11.19 -16.69
CA LYS A 298 -10.32 12.59 -17.12
C LYS A 298 -8.92 12.90 -17.67
N SER A 299 -7.97 11.99 -17.53
CA SER A 299 -6.60 12.18 -18.02
C SER A 299 -6.55 12.18 -19.56
N ASN A 300 -5.68 13.01 -20.13
CA ASN A 300 -5.53 13.15 -21.58
C ASN A 300 -4.35 12.33 -22.13
N ASP A 301 -3.58 11.69 -21.26
CA ASP A 301 -2.39 10.89 -21.60
C ASP A 301 -2.43 9.52 -20.92
N ILE A 302 -1.95 8.52 -21.60
CA ILE A 302 -1.97 7.13 -21.14
C ILE A 302 -1.13 6.97 -19.88
N PHE A 303 0.02 7.66 -19.78
CA PHE A 303 0.86 7.65 -18.60
C PHE A 303 0.09 8.09 -17.34
N GLY A 304 -0.62 9.23 -17.40
CA GLY A 304 -1.45 9.73 -16.31
C GLY A 304 -2.63 8.80 -15.99
N ILE A 305 -3.23 8.16 -17.00
CA ILE A 305 -4.28 7.14 -16.81
C ILE A 305 -3.72 5.97 -16.01
N MET A 306 -2.61 5.39 -16.44
CA MET A 306 -2.02 4.21 -15.82
C MET A 306 -1.48 4.50 -14.41
N LEU A 307 -0.86 5.66 -14.19
CA LEU A 307 -0.44 6.07 -12.84
C LEU A 307 -1.63 6.20 -11.90
N SER A 308 -2.72 6.83 -12.36
CA SER A 308 -3.90 7.03 -11.52
C SER A 308 -4.51 5.69 -11.09
N ILE A 309 -4.60 4.73 -12.02
CA ILE A 309 -5.11 3.39 -11.73
C ILE A 309 -4.13 2.63 -10.82
N GLY A 310 -2.83 2.61 -11.15
CA GLY A 310 -1.82 1.87 -10.40
C GLY A 310 -1.71 2.33 -8.94
N PHE A 311 -1.69 3.63 -8.70
CA PHE A 311 -1.62 4.18 -7.34
C PHE A 311 -2.93 3.96 -6.56
N GLY A 312 -4.08 4.17 -7.21
CA GLY A 312 -5.37 3.88 -6.60
C GLY A 312 -5.51 2.42 -6.20
N LEU A 313 -5.17 1.48 -7.11
CA LEU A 313 -5.16 0.05 -6.84
C LEU A 313 -4.18 -0.30 -5.70
N SER A 314 -2.96 0.24 -5.74
CA SER A 314 -1.95 -0.05 -4.72
C SER A 314 -2.44 0.29 -3.31
N ILE A 315 -2.94 1.51 -3.09
CA ILE A 315 -3.42 1.95 -1.78
C ILE A 315 -4.62 1.09 -1.34
N THR A 316 -5.54 0.83 -2.26
CA THR A 316 -6.78 0.12 -1.93
C THR A 316 -6.53 -1.36 -1.66
N ILE A 317 -5.71 -2.04 -2.47
CA ILE A 317 -5.36 -3.46 -2.28
C ILE A 317 -4.67 -3.66 -0.92
N TYR A 318 -3.71 -2.79 -0.57
CA TYR A 318 -3.05 -2.85 0.75
C TYR A 318 -4.05 -2.72 1.89
N ALA A 319 -4.98 -1.77 1.80
CA ALA A 319 -6.01 -1.57 2.82
C ALA A 319 -6.94 -2.79 2.94
N PHE A 320 -7.46 -3.29 1.81
CA PHE A 320 -8.38 -4.42 1.83
C PHE A 320 -7.72 -5.75 2.23
N ILE A 321 -6.44 -5.94 1.89
CA ILE A 321 -5.69 -7.12 2.37
C ILE A 321 -5.47 -7.03 3.87
N ASN A 322 -5.03 -5.88 4.42
CA ASN A 322 -4.89 -5.72 5.87
C ASN A 322 -6.21 -6.00 6.60
N ILE A 323 -7.29 -5.36 6.15
CA ILE A 323 -8.62 -5.58 6.73
C ILE A 323 -9.03 -7.05 6.60
N GLY A 324 -8.82 -7.67 5.43
CA GLY A 324 -9.13 -9.08 5.16
C GLY A 324 -8.37 -10.05 6.08
N VAL A 325 -7.13 -9.74 6.43
CA VAL A 325 -6.34 -10.49 7.41
C VAL A 325 -6.97 -10.39 8.80
N VAL A 326 -7.30 -9.17 9.24
CA VAL A 326 -7.82 -8.93 10.59
C VAL A 326 -9.20 -9.54 10.79
N ILE A 327 -10.05 -9.55 9.74
CA ILE A 327 -11.37 -10.21 9.78
C ILE A 327 -11.31 -11.72 9.50
N GLY A 328 -10.11 -12.29 9.32
CA GLY A 328 -9.91 -13.72 9.14
C GLY A 328 -10.32 -14.29 7.78
N VAL A 329 -10.41 -13.46 6.73
CA VAL A 329 -10.71 -13.90 5.35
C VAL A 329 -9.43 -14.23 4.56
N ILE A 330 -8.30 -13.64 4.95
CA ILE A 330 -6.99 -13.80 4.30
C ILE A 330 -5.98 -14.25 5.37
N PRO A 331 -5.04 -15.16 5.06
CA PRO A 331 -3.95 -15.52 5.97
C PRO A 331 -3.12 -14.28 6.37
N VAL A 332 -2.47 -14.33 7.54
CA VAL A 332 -1.64 -13.23 8.05
C VAL A 332 -0.54 -12.85 7.05
N THR A 333 -0.51 -11.58 6.65
CA THR A 333 0.40 -11.07 5.60
C THR A 333 1.48 -10.13 6.11
N GLY A 334 1.29 -9.45 7.24
CA GLY A 334 2.23 -8.44 7.75
C GLY A 334 2.23 -7.15 6.92
N VAL A 335 1.12 -6.79 6.30
CA VAL A 335 0.97 -5.61 5.45
C VAL A 335 0.31 -4.49 6.25
N PRO A 336 0.93 -3.30 6.36
CA PRO A 336 0.35 -2.20 7.15
C PRO A 336 -0.86 -1.57 6.45
N LEU A 337 -1.80 -1.04 7.25
CA LEU A 337 -2.96 -0.29 6.77
C LEU A 337 -2.52 1.12 6.33
N PRO A 338 -2.64 1.50 5.04
CA PRO A 338 -2.14 2.77 4.53
C PRO A 338 -2.67 3.98 5.28
N PHE A 339 -1.79 4.94 5.61
CA PHE A 339 -2.06 6.19 6.36
C PHE A 339 -2.40 6.03 7.85
N ILE A 340 -2.73 4.83 8.33
CA ILE A 340 -3.20 4.58 9.70
C ILE A 340 -2.15 3.86 10.52
N SER A 341 -1.62 2.72 10.02
CA SER A 341 -0.59 1.95 10.72
C SER A 341 0.67 2.75 10.96
N TYR A 342 1.36 2.45 12.04
CA TYR A 342 2.71 2.93 12.27
C TYR A 342 3.65 2.39 11.19
N GLY A 343 4.34 3.32 10.50
CA GLY A 343 5.29 2.96 9.44
C GLY A 343 5.72 4.18 8.64
N GLY A 344 7.00 4.55 8.72
CA GLY A 344 7.53 5.74 8.05
C GLY A 344 7.57 5.59 6.53
N SER A 345 8.13 4.48 6.03
CA SER A 345 8.28 4.23 4.59
C SER A 345 6.93 4.13 3.88
N SER A 346 6.02 3.33 4.43
CA SER A 346 4.67 3.17 3.87
C SER A 346 3.92 4.50 3.81
N LEU A 347 4.00 5.32 4.87
CA LEU A 347 3.38 6.64 4.90
C LEU A 347 3.95 7.57 3.84
N ILE A 348 5.29 7.65 3.71
CA ILE A 348 5.97 8.51 2.72
C ILE A 348 5.56 8.08 1.31
N ILE A 349 5.66 6.80 0.98
CA ILE A 349 5.36 6.27 -0.35
C ILE A 349 3.88 6.45 -0.70
N ASN A 350 2.96 6.19 0.22
CA ASN A 350 1.54 6.41 -0.03
C ASN A 350 1.22 7.91 -0.22
N LEU A 351 1.86 8.82 0.54
CA LEU A 351 1.72 10.26 0.32
C LEU A 351 2.32 10.72 -1.01
N MET A 352 3.44 10.13 -1.46
CA MET A 352 3.98 10.37 -2.80
C MET A 352 2.98 9.98 -3.90
N MET A 353 2.34 8.81 -3.78
CA MET A 353 1.32 8.35 -4.72
C MET A 353 0.14 9.34 -4.78
N ILE A 354 -0.36 9.79 -3.63
CA ILE A 354 -1.45 10.78 -3.56
C ILE A 354 -1.02 12.14 -4.13
N ALA A 355 0.20 12.59 -3.85
CA ALA A 355 0.71 13.86 -4.39
C ALA A 355 0.71 13.85 -5.94
N ILE A 356 1.11 12.74 -6.54
CA ILE A 356 1.12 12.58 -7.99
C ILE A 356 -0.32 12.52 -8.53
N LEU A 357 -1.26 11.82 -7.87
CA LEU A 357 -2.68 11.81 -8.23
C LEU A 357 -3.27 13.22 -8.25
N LEU A 358 -2.98 14.02 -7.22
CA LEU A 358 -3.42 15.41 -7.13
C LEU A 358 -2.78 16.28 -8.21
N ASN A 359 -1.52 16.03 -8.56
CA ASN A 359 -0.81 16.71 -9.64
C ASN A 359 -1.46 16.42 -11.00
N ILE A 360 -1.76 15.14 -11.29
CA ILE A 360 -2.48 14.73 -12.51
C ILE A 360 -3.83 15.44 -12.58
N SER A 361 -4.61 15.42 -11.50
CA SER A 361 -5.91 16.10 -11.41
C SER A 361 -5.81 17.59 -11.72
N LYS A 362 -4.78 18.28 -11.20
CA LYS A 362 -4.52 19.71 -11.44
C LYS A 362 -4.15 20.00 -12.90
N ALA A 363 -3.30 19.15 -13.51
CA ALA A 363 -2.88 19.31 -14.89
C ALA A 363 -4.05 19.18 -15.87
N GLN A 364 -4.95 18.23 -15.66
CA GLN A 364 -6.17 18.02 -16.46
C GLN A 364 -7.06 19.26 -16.48
N ARG A 365 -7.31 19.85 -15.32
CA ARG A 365 -8.15 21.04 -15.19
C ARG A 365 -7.56 22.24 -15.93
N ARG A 366 -6.24 22.43 -15.88
CA ARG A 366 -5.57 23.52 -16.63
C ARG A 366 -5.75 23.39 -18.13
N LEU A 367 -5.68 22.19 -18.69
CA LEU A 367 -5.87 21.93 -20.12
C LEU A 367 -7.32 22.19 -20.55
N ASN A 368 -8.29 21.78 -19.74
CA ASN A 368 -9.71 21.99 -20.05
C ASN A 368 -10.08 23.48 -20.05
N VAL A 369 -9.51 24.30 -19.14
CA VAL A 369 -9.70 25.76 -19.13
C VAL A 369 -9.09 26.40 -20.35
N LYS A 370 -7.87 25.98 -20.71
CA LYS A 370 -7.21 26.53 -21.92
C LYS A 370 -8.04 26.24 -23.18
N ARG A 371 -8.57 25.01 -23.33
CA ARG A 371 -9.45 24.63 -24.44
C ARG A 371 -10.75 25.43 -24.44
N TRP A 372 -11.37 25.66 -23.27
CA TRP A 372 -12.58 26.45 -23.16
C TRP A 372 -12.33 27.92 -23.57
N ARG A 373 -11.26 28.57 -23.07
CA ARG A 373 -10.90 29.94 -23.46
C ARG A 373 -10.67 30.08 -24.95
N LEU A 374 -10.03 29.11 -25.58
CA LEU A 374 -9.82 29.11 -27.04
C LEU A 374 -11.13 28.98 -27.82
N ARG A 375 -12.14 28.27 -27.27
CA ARG A 375 -13.47 28.14 -27.91
C ARG A 375 -14.36 29.39 -27.72
N VAL A 376 -14.16 30.13 -26.65
CA VAL A 376 -14.94 31.38 -26.36
C VAL A 376 -14.38 32.57 -27.09
N ASN A 377 -13.09 32.55 -27.43
CA ASN A 377 -12.39 33.61 -28.14
C ASN A 377 -12.28 33.39 -29.67
N ALA A 378 -12.78 32.22 -30.18
CA ALA A 378 -12.95 31.90 -31.60
C ALA A 378 -14.43 32.08 -32.01
#